data_aecd9e41bf987e4c23721a5207e33f24
#
_entry.id   aecd9e41bf987e4c23721a5207e33f24
#
_cell.length_a   1.000
_cell.length_b   1.000
_cell.length_c   1.000
_cell.angle_alpha   90.00
_cell.angle_beta   90.00
_cell.angle_gamma   90.00
#
_symmetry.space_group_name_H-M   'P 1'
#
loop_
_entity.id
_entity.type
_entity.pdbx_description
1 polymer ?
#
loop_
_entity_poly.entity_id
_entity_poly.type
_entity_poly.pdbx_seq_one_letter_code
_entity_poly.pdbx_strand_id
1 'polypeptide(L)'
;DHYNLILSDRLTHLETLMNRLPPDLRKQAVMIDGKMTTKKAKALREQAIEEMRQGRKRYLFATYSLAREGLDIPRLDRLYLTTPQKDYAVITQSIGRIARTFEGKGEPIAYDYVDDGIQYLVRSYKKRCTTYRKAGCKFIDGEN
;
A
#
# COMPACT_ATOMS: atom_id res chain seq x y z
N ASP A 1 -0.99 -8.71 -14.25
CA ASP A 1 -2.21 -8.93 -13.50
C ASP A 1 -1.93 -8.96 -11.99
N HIS A 2 -1.77 -7.78 -11.42
CA HIS A 2 -1.44 -7.64 -10.02
C HIS A 2 -2.52 -6.87 -9.29
N TYR A 3 -2.60 -7.09 -7.99
CA TYR A 3 -3.49 -6.38 -7.09
C TYR A 3 -2.64 -5.51 -6.18
N ASN A 4 -2.88 -4.21 -6.23
CA ASN A 4 -1.95 -3.20 -5.75
C ASN A 4 -2.51 -2.43 -4.55
N LEU A 5 -1.69 -2.29 -3.51
CA LEU A 5 -1.96 -1.44 -2.36
C LEU A 5 -1.01 -0.26 -2.39
N ILE A 6 -1.54 0.94 -2.54
CA ILE A 6 -0.77 2.18 -2.60
C ILE A 6 -1.04 2.97 -1.34
N LEU A 7 -0.02 3.13 -0.51
CA LEU A 7 -0.13 3.80 0.78
C LEU A 7 0.58 5.14 0.79
N SER A 8 -0.05 6.12 1.43
CA SER A 8 0.52 7.43 1.68
C SER A 8 0.02 7.94 3.04
N ASP A 9 0.72 8.90 3.62
CA ASP A 9 0.25 9.57 4.82
C ASP A 9 -0.73 10.71 4.52
N ARG A 10 -0.94 11.06 3.24
CA ARG A 10 -1.80 12.19 2.81
C ARG A 10 -2.83 11.76 1.78
N LEU A 11 -4.09 12.05 2.08
CA LEU A 11 -5.20 11.79 1.16
C LEU A 11 -5.06 12.55 -0.16
N THR A 12 -4.65 13.83 -0.10
CA THR A 12 -4.44 14.66 -1.29
C THR A 12 -3.37 14.08 -2.21
N HIS A 13 -2.32 13.50 -1.66
CA HIS A 13 -1.28 12.83 -2.44
C HIS A 13 -1.86 11.60 -3.18
N LEU A 14 -2.68 10.82 -2.48
CA LEU A 14 -3.35 9.66 -3.07
C LEU A 14 -4.27 10.07 -4.23
N GLU A 15 -5.03 11.15 -4.05
CA GLU A 15 -5.90 11.69 -5.10
C GLU A 15 -5.09 12.07 -6.34
N THR A 16 -3.94 12.73 -6.14
CA THR A 16 -3.05 13.11 -7.23
C THR A 16 -2.54 11.87 -7.97
N LEU A 17 -2.10 10.85 -7.24
CA LEU A 17 -1.61 9.62 -7.84
C LEU A 17 -2.71 8.89 -8.62
N MET A 18 -3.90 8.78 -8.03
CA MET A 18 -5.02 8.11 -8.69
C MET A 18 -5.43 8.83 -9.96
N ASN A 19 -5.44 10.16 -9.95
CA ASN A 19 -5.81 10.97 -11.12
C ASN A 19 -4.77 10.88 -12.25
N ARG A 20 -3.56 10.44 -11.97
CA ARG A 20 -2.52 10.24 -12.98
C ARG A 20 -2.62 8.88 -13.66
N LEU A 21 -3.44 7.98 -13.17
CA LEU A 21 -3.66 6.72 -13.85
C LEU A 21 -4.39 6.97 -15.18
N PRO A 22 -4.06 6.20 -16.23
CA PRO A 22 -4.86 6.20 -17.45
C PRO A 22 -6.34 5.90 -17.14
N PRO A 23 -7.31 6.44 -17.90
CA PRO A 23 -8.73 6.28 -17.59
C PRO A 23 -9.20 4.83 -17.45
N ASP A 24 -8.67 3.92 -18.24
CA ASP A 24 -9.03 2.49 -18.16
C ASP A 24 -8.52 1.85 -16.86
N LEU A 25 -7.35 2.24 -16.36
CA LEU A 25 -6.83 1.77 -15.09
C LEU A 25 -7.53 2.45 -13.90
N ARG A 26 -7.88 3.73 -14.06
CA ARG A 26 -8.57 4.48 -13.01
C ARG A 26 -9.92 3.87 -12.66
N LYS A 27 -10.60 3.26 -13.63
CA LYS A 27 -11.86 2.53 -13.40
C LYS A 27 -11.67 1.33 -12.47
N GLN A 28 -10.46 0.82 -12.35
CA GLN A 28 -10.11 -0.31 -11.50
C GLN A 28 -9.55 0.12 -10.15
N ALA A 29 -9.63 1.41 -9.83
CA ALA A 29 -9.08 1.99 -8.60
C ALA A 29 -10.20 2.33 -7.62
N VAL A 30 -9.91 2.13 -6.33
CA VAL A 30 -10.73 2.61 -5.23
C VAL A 30 -9.84 3.36 -4.25
N MET A 31 -10.41 4.32 -3.52
CA MET A 31 -9.68 5.11 -2.54
C MET A 31 -10.38 5.05 -1.21
N ILE A 32 -9.62 4.84 -0.15
CA ILE A 32 -10.13 4.76 1.21
C ILE A 32 -9.28 5.65 2.11
N ASP A 33 -9.96 6.49 2.90
CA ASP A 33 -9.34 7.17 4.02
C ASP A 33 -9.57 6.32 5.28
N GLY A 34 -8.50 5.93 5.97
CA GLY A 34 -8.58 5.15 7.20
C GLY A 34 -9.28 5.88 8.35
N LYS A 35 -9.49 7.19 8.23
CA LYS A 35 -10.17 8.00 9.23
C LYS A 35 -11.68 8.14 9.02
N MET A 36 -12.26 7.32 8.18
CA MET A 36 -13.70 7.31 7.95
C MET A 36 -14.45 6.90 9.21
N THR A 37 -15.21 7.83 9.79
CA THR A 37 -15.88 7.61 11.08
C THR A 37 -17.40 7.54 10.98
N THR A 38 -18.00 8.11 9.94
CA THR A 38 -19.45 8.07 9.77
C THR A 38 -19.91 6.68 9.32
N LYS A 39 -21.15 6.32 9.65
CA LYS A 39 -21.73 5.05 9.24
C LYS A 39 -21.74 4.88 7.72
N LYS A 40 -22.10 5.94 6.99
CA LYS A 40 -22.12 5.94 5.52
C LYS A 40 -20.69 5.76 4.95
N ALA A 41 -19.71 6.46 5.52
CA ALA A 41 -18.33 6.36 5.09
C ALA A 41 -17.76 4.96 5.35
N LYS A 42 -18.08 4.37 6.50
CA LYS A 42 -17.68 2.98 6.82
C LYS A 42 -18.29 1.98 5.84
N ALA A 43 -19.55 2.17 5.45
CA ALA A 43 -20.20 1.31 4.46
C ALA A 43 -19.52 1.40 3.10
N LEU A 44 -19.17 2.60 2.65
CA LEU A 44 -18.44 2.80 1.39
C LEU A 44 -17.06 2.15 1.44
N ARG A 45 -16.37 2.25 2.58
CA ARG A 45 -15.09 1.60 2.81
C ARG A 45 -15.19 0.09 2.69
N GLU A 46 -16.16 -0.51 3.36
CA GLU A 46 -16.38 -1.97 3.30
C GLU A 46 -16.70 -2.42 1.87
N GLN A 47 -17.50 -1.63 1.14
CA GLN A 47 -17.79 -1.93 -0.25
C GLN A 47 -16.52 -1.90 -1.11
N ALA A 48 -15.65 -0.90 -0.93
CA ALA A 48 -14.41 -0.79 -1.66
C ALA A 48 -13.48 -1.97 -1.37
N ILE A 49 -13.37 -2.38 -0.11
CA ILE A 49 -12.58 -3.54 0.29
C ILE A 49 -13.12 -4.81 -0.36
N GLU A 50 -14.44 -4.98 -0.36
CA GLU A 50 -15.09 -6.16 -0.97
C GLU A 50 -14.84 -6.20 -2.48
N GLU A 51 -14.88 -5.06 -3.16
CA GLU A 51 -14.53 -4.97 -4.59
C GLU A 51 -13.12 -5.49 -4.85
N MET A 52 -12.18 -5.17 -3.97
CA MET A 52 -10.82 -5.67 -4.05
C MET A 52 -10.76 -7.18 -3.76
N ARG A 53 -11.47 -7.66 -2.73
CA ARG A 53 -11.51 -9.10 -2.40
C ARG A 53 -12.03 -9.94 -3.55
N GLN A 54 -13.04 -9.46 -4.25
CA GLN A 54 -13.64 -10.16 -5.37
C GLN A 54 -12.83 -10.03 -6.67
N GLY A 55 -11.77 -9.23 -6.65
CA GLY A 55 -10.94 -9.03 -7.84
C GLY A 55 -11.52 -8.11 -8.88
N ARG A 56 -12.62 -7.39 -8.56
CA ARG A 56 -13.24 -6.44 -9.49
C ARG A 56 -12.46 -5.15 -9.62
N LYS A 57 -11.68 -4.80 -8.59
CA LYS A 57 -10.78 -3.64 -8.60
C LYS A 57 -9.35 -4.12 -8.36
N ARG A 58 -8.38 -3.40 -8.91
CA ARG A 58 -6.97 -3.80 -8.88
C ARG A 58 -6.05 -2.81 -8.17
N TYR A 59 -6.54 -1.62 -7.84
CA TYR A 59 -5.74 -0.56 -7.22
C TYR A 59 -6.48 -0.03 -6.00
N LEU A 60 -5.90 -0.26 -4.83
CA LEU A 60 -6.42 0.30 -3.58
C LEU A 60 -5.49 1.40 -3.11
N PHE A 61 -5.99 2.63 -3.12
CA PHE A 61 -5.29 3.81 -2.61
C PHE A 61 -5.79 4.08 -1.20
N ALA A 62 -4.89 4.09 -0.23
CA ALA A 62 -5.29 4.23 1.16
C ALA A 62 -4.21 4.95 1.98
N THR A 63 -4.63 5.57 3.08
CA THR A 63 -3.69 6.10 4.06
C THR A 63 -3.08 4.96 4.89
N TYR A 64 -1.89 5.19 5.46
CA TYR A 64 -1.20 4.17 6.25
C TYR A 64 -2.06 3.64 7.41
N SER A 65 -2.97 4.46 7.94
CA SER A 65 -3.86 4.05 9.02
C SER A 65 -4.73 2.85 8.64
N LEU A 66 -5.09 2.70 7.36
CA LEU A 66 -5.88 1.56 6.91
C LEU A 66 -5.12 0.24 7.08
N ALA A 67 -3.82 0.23 6.79
CA ALA A 67 -3.00 -0.97 6.94
C ALA A 67 -2.96 -1.45 8.40
N ARG A 68 -3.10 -0.52 9.36
CA ARG A 68 -3.13 -0.83 10.80
C ARG A 68 -4.47 -1.39 11.26
N GLU A 69 -5.55 -1.15 10.54
CA GLU A 69 -6.92 -1.46 10.98
C GLU A 69 -7.42 -2.84 10.55
N GLY A 70 -6.55 -3.71 10.09
CA GLY A 70 -6.93 -5.08 9.80
C GLY A 70 -7.50 -5.29 8.39
N LEU A 71 -6.87 -4.68 7.41
CA LEU A 71 -7.21 -4.88 6.01
C LEU A 71 -6.93 -6.33 5.60
N ASP A 72 -7.97 -7.07 5.19
CA ASP A 72 -7.83 -8.47 4.78
C ASP A 72 -8.25 -8.66 3.32
N ILE A 73 -7.27 -8.58 2.44
CA ILE A 73 -7.42 -8.82 1.01
C ILE A 73 -6.28 -9.75 0.57
N PRO A 74 -6.45 -11.08 0.67
CA PRO A 74 -5.35 -12.02 0.45
C PRO A 74 -4.69 -11.95 -0.92
N ARG A 75 -5.40 -11.49 -1.95
CA ARG A 75 -4.85 -11.39 -3.31
C ARG A 75 -3.89 -10.23 -3.52
N LEU A 76 -3.75 -9.30 -2.56
CA LEU A 76 -2.80 -8.19 -2.69
C LEU A 76 -1.37 -8.72 -2.80
N ASP A 77 -0.68 -8.34 -3.87
CA ASP A 77 0.68 -8.83 -4.13
C ASP A 77 1.68 -7.70 -4.44
N ARG A 78 1.23 -6.46 -4.49
CA ARG A 78 2.11 -5.31 -4.72
C ARG A 78 1.81 -4.23 -3.70
N LEU A 79 2.85 -3.74 -3.04
CA LEU A 79 2.75 -2.67 -2.04
C LEU A 79 3.63 -1.50 -2.49
N TYR A 80 3.06 -0.30 -2.44
CA TYR A 80 3.77 0.94 -2.78
C TYR A 80 3.75 1.87 -1.57
N LEU A 81 4.92 2.10 -0.98
CA LEU A 81 5.10 3.01 0.15
C LEU A 81 5.51 4.37 -0.43
N THR A 82 4.51 5.20 -0.74
CA THR A 82 4.72 6.40 -1.55
C THR A 82 5.16 7.62 -0.76
N THR A 83 5.07 7.59 0.57
CA THR A 83 5.62 8.64 1.43
C THR A 83 6.52 8.02 2.48
N PRO A 84 7.53 8.77 2.98
CA PRO A 84 8.45 8.25 3.98
C PRO A 84 7.73 7.81 5.25
N GLN A 85 8.04 6.62 5.72
CA GLN A 85 7.49 6.06 6.95
C GLN A 85 8.61 5.35 7.71
N LYS A 86 8.75 5.64 8.99
CA LYS A 86 9.77 5.02 9.84
C LYS A 86 9.21 4.20 11.00
N ASP A 87 7.90 4.29 11.23
CA ASP A 87 7.25 3.54 12.30
C ASP A 87 7.32 2.04 11.99
N TYR A 88 8.01 1.30 12.84
CA TYR A 88 8.19 -0.14 12.71
C TYR A 88 6.86 -0.89 12.56
N ALA A 89 5.88 -0.54 13.41
CA ALA A 89 4.60 -1.24 13.41
C ALA A 89 3.85 -1.01 12.09
N VAL A 90 3.85 0.23 11.59
CA VAL A 90 3.18 0.57 10.33
C VAL A 90 3.81 -0.19 9.17
N ILE A 91 5.13 -0.20 9.08
CA ILE A 91 5.86 -0.90 8.01
C ILE A 91 5.61 -2.40 8.08
N THR A 92 5.73 -3.00 9.25
CA THR A 92 5.52 -4.44 9.45
C THR A 92 4.09 -4.84 9.05
N GLN A 93 3.10 -4.09 9.49
CA GLN A 93 1.70 -4.36 9.16
C GLN A 93 1.43 -4.18 7.66
N SER A 94 2.02 -3.16 7.05
CA SER A 94 1.85 -2.92 5.60
C SER A 94 2.41 -4.09 4.79
N ILE A 95 3.60 -4.59 5.11
CA ILE A 95 4.19 -5.76 4.46
C ILE A 95 3.30 -6.99 4.68
N GLY A 96 2.76 -7.15 5.88
CA GLY A 96 1.86 -8.25 6.20
C GLY A 96 0.62 -8.30 5.31
N ARG A 97 0.17 -7.15 4.80
CA ARG A 97 -1.02 -7.12 3.92
C ARG A 97 -0.80 -7.79 2.57
N ILE A 98 0.43 -7.84 2.09
CA ILE A 98 0.74 -8.49 0.81
C ILE A 98 1.37 -9.87 0.98
N ALA A 99 1.69 -10.28 2.20
CA ALA A 99 2.36 -11.55 2.48
C ALA A 99 1.41 -12.75 2.60
N ARG A 100 0.08 -12.52 2.55
CA ARG A 100 -0.92 -13.59 2.65
C ARG A 100 -0.82 -14.52 1.44
N THR A 101 -1.00 -15.81 1.69
CA THR A 101 -1.07 -16.79 0.59
C THR A 101 -2.42 -16.72 -0.09
N PHE A 102 -2.42 -16.90 -1.41
CA PHE A 102 -3.64 -16.92 -2.22
C PHE A 102 -3.36 -17.73 -3.48
N GLU A 103 -4.32 -18.55 -3.89
CA GLU A 103 -4.16 -19.39 -5.07
C GLU A 103 -3.87 -18.55 -6.31
N GLY A 104 -2.83 -18.94 -7.06
CA GLY A 104 -2.41 -18.21 -8.27
C GLY A 104 -1.57 -16.97 -8.02
N LYS A 105 -1.34 -16.62 -6.75
CA LYS A 105 -0.56 -15.44 -6.39
C LYS A 105 0.94 -15.74 -6.47
N GLY A 106 1.66 -14.85 -7.18
CA GLY A 106 3.11 -14.90 -7.24
C GLY A 106 3.76 -14.32 -5.99
N GLU A 107 5.07 -14.15 -6.06
CA GLU A 107 5.83 -13.58 -4.94
C GLU A 107 5.45 -12.11 -4.74
N PRO A 108 5.10 -11.70 -3.50
CA PRO A 108 4.76 -10.30 -3.25
C PRO A 108 5.98 -9.39 -3.32
N ILE A 109 5.77 -8.17 -3.82
CA ILE A 109 6.82 -7.17 -3.96
C ILE A 109 6.36 -5.86 -3.32
N ALA A 110 7.21 -5.29 -2.47
CA ALA A 110 7.02 -3.97 -1.90
C ALA A 110 8.00 -2.98 -2.56
N TYR A 111 7.47 -1.84 -2.97
CA TYR A 111 8.26 -0.75 -3.56
C TYR A 111 8.43 0.36 -2.53
N ASP A 112 9.66 0.73 -2.27
CA ASP A 112 10.02 1.82 -1.37
C ASP A 112 10.76 2.88 -2.18
N TYR A 113 10.31 4.11 -2.07
CA TYR A 113 10.87 5.24 -2.82
C TYR A 113 11.68 6.12 -1.89
N VAL A 114 12.93 6.38 -2.26
CA VAL A 114 13.87 7.17 -1.45
C VAL A 114 14.38 8.34 -2.27
N ASP A 115 14.26 9.54 -1.71
CA ASP A 115 14.94 10.71 -2.25
C ASP A 115 16.33 10.75 -1.61
N ASP A 116 17.34 10.31 -2.35
CA ASP A 116 18.70 10.21 -1.87
C ASP A 116 19.42 11.57 -1.77
N GLY A 117 18.81 12.61 -2.33
CA GLY A 117 19.31 13.97 -2.18
C GLY A 117 19.04 14.61 -0.82
N ILE A 118 18.20 13.99 0.02
CA ILE A 118 17.81 14.50 1.33
C ILE A 118 18.26 13.52 2.41
N GLN A 119 19.29 13.91 3.19
CA GLN A 119 19.87 13.00 4.19
C GLN A 119 18.88 12.47 5.21
N TYR A 120 17.92 13.29 5.64
CA TYR A 120 16.90 12.86 6.57
C TYR A 120 16.08 11.69 6.00
N LEU A 121 15.72 11.75 4.72
CA LEU A 121 14.96 10.69 4.05
C LEU A 121 15.81 9.43 3.87
N VAL A 122 17.10 9.58 3.60
CA VAL A 122 18.01 8.43 3.53
C VAL A 122 18.13 7.74 4.89
N ARG A 123 18.23 8.49 5.98
CA ARG A 123 18.26 7.91 7.32
C ARG A 123 16.97 7.19 7.66
N SER A 124 15.82 7.77 7.28
CA SER A 124 14.52 7.14 7.45
C SER A 124 14.44 5.81 6.69
N TYR A 125 14.92 5.80 5.46
CA TYR A 125 15.00 4.58 4.65
C TYR A 125 15.86 3.51 5.30
N LYS A 126 17.02 3.87 5.82
CA LYS A 126 17.91 2.90 6.52
C LYS A 126 17.21 2.24 7.70
N LYS A 127 16.38 3.00 8.43
CA LYS A 127 15.55 2.44 9.50
C LYS A 127 14.51 1.46 8.96
N ARG A 128 13.87 1.79 7.84
CA ARG A 128 12.93 0.86 7.19
C ARG A 128 13.62 -0.41 6.74
N CYS A 129 14.85 -0.33 6.25
CA CYS A 129 15.61 -1.51 5.85
C CYS A 129 15.79 -2.51 6.99
N THR A 130 15.99 -2.02 8.21
CA THR A 130 16.06 -2.89 9.39
C THR A 130 14.76 -3.66 9.58
N THR A 131 13.62 -2.99 9.43
CA THR A 131 12.31 -3.62 9.51
C THR A 131 12.12 -4.65 8.40
N TYR A 132 12.51 -4.32 7.18
CA TYR A 132 12.40 -5.24 6.04
C TYR A 132 13.20 -6.52 6.27
N ARG A 133 14.43 -6.39 6.79
CA ARG A 133 15.26 -7.57 7.10
C ARG A 133 14.62 -8.44 8.16
N LYS A 134 14.05 -7.84 9.20
CA LYS A 134 13.34 -8.59 10.25
C LYS A 134 12.10 -9.29 9.71
N ALA A 135 11.45 -8.74 8.70
CA ALA A 135 10.29 -9.35 8.05
C ALA A 135 10.67 -10.42 7.03
N GLY A 136 11.98 -10.65 6.81
CA GLY A 136 12.46 -11.67 5.86
C GLY A 136 12.47 -11.22 4.41
N CYS A 137 12.41 -9.91 4.16
CA CYS A 137 12.42 -9.38 2.80
C CYS A 137 13.79 -9.49 2.16
N LYS A 138 13.83 -9.85 0.88
CA LYS A 138 15.01 -9.77 0.04
C LYS A 138 15.00 -8.43 -0.68
N PHE A 139 16.17 -7.81 -0.80
CA PHE A 139 16.29 -6.53 -1.47
C PHE A 139 16.62 -6.73 -2.95
N ILE A 140 15.85 -6.06 -3.80
CA ILE A 140 16.12 -5.99 -5.22
C ILE A 140 16.40 -4.53 -5.51
N ASP A 141 17.63 -4.21 -5.93
CA ASP A 141 17.95 -2.84 -6.29
C ASP A 141 17.24 -2.49 -7.57
N GLY A 142 16.47 -1.41 -7.53
CA GLY A 142 15.88 -0.86 -8.72
C GLY A 142 16.98 -0.39 -9.65
N GLU A 143 16.85 -0.75 -10.92
CA GLU A 143 17.70 -0.18 -11.95
C GLU A 143 17.41 1.32 -12.03
N ASN A 144 18.40 2.09 -11.74
CA ASN A 144 18.29 3.53 -11.79
C ASN A 144 18.46 4.02 -13.22
#